data_f5752fa0e70f024e25b62b722802e308
#
_entry.id   f5752fa0e70f024e25b62b722802e308
#
_cell.length_a   1.000
_cell.length_b   1.000
_cell.length_c   1.000
_cell.angle_alpha   90.00
_cell.angle_beta   90.00
_cell.angle_gamma   90.00
#
_symmetry.space_group_name_H-M   'P 1'
#
loop_
_entity.id
_entity.type
_entity.pdbx_description
1 polymer ?
#
loop_
_entity_poly.entity_id
_entity_poly.type
_entity_poly.pdbx_seq_one_letter_code
_entity_poly.pdbx_strand_id
1 'polypeptide(L)'
;RTWHVLLVLTALLNLACGFLKNSGALPGAAASLLDRSFLPYLVWFFAGLYLWHFKETILQKLTGKWFILLIVFICYKVCWQTFGWKLPGYYADLVTSLLLPVVVLACAYGWKKHRLKNDLSYGIFLYHWPLINLVFYWNLPKKMHHIPLFLLYVAAFLALACASWFLLERHVLKRKR
;
A
#
# COMPACT_ATOMS: atom_id res chain seq x y z
N ARG A 1 18.95 13.81 -12.17
CA ARG A 1 17.93 14.30 -13.14
C ARG A 1 17.03 13.16 -13.62
N THR A 2 17.56 12.00 -13.99
CA THR A 2 16.79 10.85 -14.54
C THR A 2 15.66 10.37 -13.63
N TRP A 3 15.88 10.30 -12.32
CA TRP A 3 14.87 9.85 -11.36
C TRP A 3 13.65 10.76 -11.26
N HIS A 4 13.83 12.08 -11.34
CA HIS A 4 12.71 13.02 -11.35
C HIS A 4 11.89 12.88 -12.64
N VAL A 5 12.57 12.71 -13.79
CA VAL A 5 11.91 12.51 -15.07
C VAL A 5 11.09 11.22 -15.08
N LEU A 6 11.65 10.12 -14.60
CA LEU A 6 10.94 8.83 -14.49
C LEU A 6 9.70 8.92 -13.59
N LEU A 7 9.80 9.59 -12.44
CA LEU A 7 8.66 9.79 -11.55
C LEU A 7 7.55 10.62 -12.22
N VAL A 8 7.93 11.71 -12.92
CA VAL A 8 6.96 12.55 -13.64
C VAL A 8 6.30 11.77 -14.79
N LEU A 9 7.09 11.03 -15.58
CA LEU A 9 6.55 10.23 -16.69
C LEU A 9 5.56 9.16 -16.20
N THR A 10 5.88 8.46 -15.10
CA THR A 10 4.97 7.46 -14.54
C THR A 10 3.73 8.08 -13.90
N ALA A 11 3.83 9.27 -13.33
CA ALA A 11 2.68 10.05 -12.85
C ALA A 11 1.77 10.46 -14.01
N LEU A 12 2.33 10.98 -15.10
CA LEU A 12 1.57 11.33 -16.31
C LEU A 12 0.91 10.10 -16.93
N LEU A 13 1.60 8.95 -16.95
CA LEU A 13 1.05 7.69 -17.43
C LEU A 13 -0.15 7.25 -16.57
N ASN A 14 -0.05 7.33 -15.24
CA ASN A 14 -1.17 7.02 -14.33
C ASN A 14 -2.38 7.93 -14.58
N LEU A 15 -2.14 9.23 -14.76
CA LEU A 15 -3.21 10.19 -15.10
C LEU A 15 -3.86 9.86 -16.46
N ALA A 16 -3.06 9.53 -17.47
CA ALA A 16 -3.56 9.14 -18.80
C ALA A 16 -4.40 7.87 -18.72
N CYS A 17 -3.93 6.84 -18.00
CA CYS A 17 -4.71 5.63 -17.76
C CYS A 17 -6.01 5.90 -17.03
N GLY A 18 -5.99 6.76 -16.00
CA GLY A 18 -7.18 7.18 -15.26
C GLY A 18 -8.18 7.94 -16.13
N PHE A 19 -7.70 8.85 -16.97
CA PHE A 19 -8.53 9.59 -17.91
C PHE A 19 -9.17 8.65 -18.95
N LEU A 20 -8.40 7.77 -19.56
CA LEU A 20 -8.89 6.78 -20.55
C LEU A 20 -9.97 5.87 -19.97
N LYS A 21 -9.80 5.44 -18.72
CA LYS A 21 -10.80 4.60 -18.03
C LYS A 21 -12.09 5.39 -17.75
N ASN A 22 -11.96 6.60 -17.21
CA ASN A 22 -13.11 7.40 -16.78
C ASN A 22 -13.88 8.04 -17.94
N SER A 23 -13.23 8.28 -19.08
CA SER A 23 -13.87 8.81 -20.29
C SER A 23 -14.73 7.78 -21.03
N GLY A 24 -14.63 6.49 -20.66
CA GLY A 24 -15.33 5.43 -21.39
C GLY A 24 -14.80 5.19 -22.82
N ALA A 25 -13.66 5.80 -23.18
CA ALA A 25 -13.07 5.69 -24.51
C ALA A 25 -12.53 4.29 -24.82
N LEU A 26 -12.31 3.45 -23.79
CA LEU A 26 -11.79 2.11 -23.96
C LEU A 26 -12.93 1.09 -24.08
N PRO A 27 -12.88 0.17 -25.08
CA PRO A 27 -13.73 -1.01 -25.10
C PRO A 27 -13.57 -1.83 -23.80
N GLY A 28 -14.64 -2.47 -23.32
CA GLY A 28 -14.64 -3.21 -22.05
C GLY A 28 -13.50 -4.23 -21.91
N ALA A 29 -13.13 -4.91 -23.00
CA ALA A 29 -11.98 -5.83 -23.02
C ALA A 29 -10.66 -5.10 -22.79
N ALA A 30 -10.44 -3.94 -23.43
CA ALA A 30 -9.23 -3.14 -23.26
C ALA A 30 -9.15 -2.52 -21.86
N ALA A 31 -10.27 -2.06 -21.29
CA ALA A 31 -10.33 -1.59 -19.91
C ALA A 31 -9.97 -2.69 -18.91
N SER A 32 -10.47 -3.93 -19.13
CA SER A 32 -10.13 -5.09 -18.31
C SER A 32 -8.65 -5.49 -18.41
N LEU A 33 -8.05 -5.38 -19.60
CA LEU A 33 -6.61 -5.60 -19.79
C LEU A 33 -5.78 -4.53 -19.08
N LEU A 34 -6.21 -3.28 -19.16
CA LEU A 34 -5.54 -2.17 -18.46
C LEU A 34 -5.57 -2.38 -16.93
N ASP A 35 -6.73 -2.80 -16.38
CA ASP A 35 -6.88 -3.11 -14.96
C ASP A 35 -5.95 -4.24 -14.48
N ARG A 36 -5.62 -5.18 -15.35
CA ARG A 36 -4.73 -6.31 -15.05
C ARG A 36 -3.27 -6.04 -15.42
N SER A 37 -2.99 -4.94 -16.12
CA SER A 37 -1.64 -4.57 -16.51
C SER A 37 -0.89 -3.90 -15.36
N PHE A 38 0.44 -3.90 -15.44
CA PHE A 38 1.29 -3.20 -14.48
C PHE A 38 1.40 -1.68 -14.76
N LEU A 39 0.93 -1.21 -15.91
CA LEU A 39 1.09 0.17 -16.35
C LEU A 39 0.54 1.22 -15.37
N PRO A 40 -0.71 1.12 -14.87
CA PRO A 40 -1.25 2.11 -13.94
C PRO A 40 -0.52 2.14 -12.59
N TYR A 41 0.16 1.05 -12.22
CA TYR A 41 0.84 0.88 -10.94
C TYR A 41 2.31 1.35 -10.97
N LEU A 42 2.85 1.66 -12.14
CA LEU A 42 4.24 2.09 -12.31
C LEU A 42 4.58 3.32 -11.44
N VAL A 43 3.63 4.23 -11.24
CA VAL A 43 3.85 5.43 -10.39
C VAL A 43 4.22 5.03 -8.95
N TRP A 44 3.59 4.00 -8.40
CA TRP A 44 3.86 3.56 -7.03
C TRP A 44 5.19 2.82 -6.92
N PHE A 45 5.50 2.01 -7.92
CA PHE A 45 6.79 1.33 -8.01
C PHE A 45 7.94 2.35 -8.12
N PHE A 46 7.83 3.32 -9.03
CA PHE A 46 8.85 4.35 -9.19
C PHE A 46 8.90 5.35 -8.03
N ALA A 47 7.78 5.65 -7.37
CA ALA A 47 7.78 6.40 -6.11
C ALA A 47 8.59 5.68 -5.02
N GLY A 48 8.41 4.36 -4.88
CA GLY A 48 9.20 3.54 -3.97
C GLY A 48 10.70 3.55 -4.29
N LEU A 49 11.07 3.35 -5.57
CA LEU A 49 12.46 3.43 -6.03
C LEU A 49 13.08 4.82 -5.81
N TYR A 50 12.31 5.87 -6.08
CA TYR A 50 12.73 7.25 -5.85
C TYR A 50 13.02 7.51 -4.37
N LEU A 51 12.11 7.11 -3.49
CA LEU A 51 12.27 7.23 -2.04
C LEU A 51 13.47 6.41 -1.54
N TRP A 52 13.69 5.23 -2.10
CA TRP A 52 14.85 4.41 -1.77
C TRP A 52 16.15 5.05 -2.20
N HIS A 53 16.21 5.60 -3.42
CA HIS A 53 17.41 6.25 -3.95
C HIS A 53 17.80 7.49 -3.14
N PHE A 54 16.82 8.30 -2.75
CA PHE A 54 17.02 9.53 -1.97
C PHE A 54 16.79 9.36 -0.47
N LYS A 55 16.75 8.12 0.02
CA LYS A 55 16.33 7.78 1.40
C LYS A 55 17.04 8.61 2.47
N GLU A 56 18.36 8.80 2.37
CA GLU A 56 19.14 9.49 3.39
C GLU A 56 18.76 10.97 3.47
N THR A 57 18.68 11.65 2.34
CA THR A 57 18.26 13.05 2.26
C THR A 57 16.81 13.25 2.74
N ILE A 58 15.93 12.31 2.34
CA ILE A 58 14.51 12.36 2.69
C ILE A 58 14.33 12.05 4.18
N LEU A 59 14.99 11.04 4.72
CA LEU A 59 14.90 10.68 6.12
C LEU A 59 15.41 11.80 7.03
N GLN A 60 16.52 12.47 6.68
CA GLN A 60 17.01 13.64 7.44
C GLN A 60 15.94 14.74 7.55
N LYS A 61 15.16 14.97 6.49
CA LYS A 61 14.07 15.97 6.47
C LYS A 61 12.80 15.50 7.19
N LEU A 62 12.56 14.20 7.22
CA LEU A 62 11.35 13.59 7.79
C LEU A 62 11.51 13.18 9.26
N THR A 63 12.75 13.07 9.76
CA THR A 63 13.01 12.66 11.14
C THR A 63 12.27 13.57 12.13
N GLY A 64 11.49 12.96 13.02
CA GLY A 64 10.65 13.65 14.00
C GLY A 64 9.34 14.24 13.49
N LYS A 65 9.09 14.23 12.15
CA LYS A 65 7.87 14.80 11.56
C LYS A 65 6.83 13.76 11.15
N TRP A 66 7.06 12.49 11.45
CA TRP A 66 6.18 11.40 11.03
C TRP A 66 4.72 11.58 11.48
N PHE A 67 4.53 12.09 12.72
CA PHE A 67 3.18 12.30 13.27
C PHE A 67 2.44 13.42 12.54
N ILE A 68 3.14 14.53 12.23
CA ILE A 68 2.58 15.65 11.47
C ILE A 68 2.18 15.18 10.07
N LEU A 69 3.04 14.42 9.39
CA LEU A 69 2.75 13.88 8.06
C LEU A 69 1.56 12.92 8.07
N LEU A 70 1.44 12.10 9.10
CA LEU A 70 0.31 11.20 9.28
C LEU A 70 -1.00 11.99 9.48
N ILE A 71 -0.99 13.03 10.33
CA ILE A 71 -2.16 13.89 10.54
C ILE A 71 -2.54 14.60 9.23
N VAL A 72 -1.58 15.20 8.52
CA VAL A 72 -1.82 15.86 7.23
C VAL A 72 -2.46 14.90 6.24
N PHE A 73 -1.95 13.65 6.16
CA PHE A 73 -2.52 12.63 5.29
C PHE A 73 -3.96 12.26 5.69
N ILE A 74 -4.21 12.06 6.98
CA ILE A 74 -5.56 11.75 7.48
C ILE A 74 -6.51 12.92 7.20
N CYS A 75 -6.12 14.15 7.52
CA CYS A 75 -6.92 15.35 7.22
C CYS A 75 -7.21 15.47 5.72
N TYR A 76 -6.21 15.25 4.88
CA TYR A 76 -6.38 15.21 3.43
C TYR A 76 -7.44 14.18 3.01
N LYS A 77 -7.40 12.95 3.54
CA LYS A 77 -8.37 11.89 3.21
C LYS A 77 -9.77 12.20 3.73
N VAL A 78 -9.89 12.79 4.91
CA VAL A 78 -11.18 13.23 5.48
C VAL A 78 -11.77 14.36 4.62
N CYS A 79 -10.98 15.38 4.31
CA CYS A 79 -11.42 16.48 3.42
C CYS A 79 -11.83 15.95 2.04
N TRP A 80 -11.04 15.05 1.45
CA TRP A 80 -11.37 14.38 0.20
C TRP A 80 -12.75 13.72 0.25
N GLN A 81 -13.01 12.96 1.31
CA GLN A 81 -14.27 12.23 1.45
C GLN A 81 -15.45 13.17 1.75
N THR A 82 -15.23 14.21 2.56
CA THR A 82 -16.29 15.16 2.97
C THR A 82 -16.69 16.09 1.83
N PHE A 83 -15.72 16.62 1.08
CA PHE A 83 -15.98 17.58 0.00
C PHE A 83 -16.19 16.92 -1.36
N GLY A 84 -16.04 15.59 -1.45
CA GLY A 84 -16.24 14.85 -2.70
C GLY A 84 -15.29 15.25 -3.82
N TRP A 85 -14.09 15.74 -3.49
CA TRP A 85 -13.09 16.14 -4.48
C TRP A 85 -12.66 14.92 -5.31
N LYS A 86 -12.85 15.02 -6.62
CA LYS A 86 -12.41 13.98 -7.57
C LYS A 86 -11.12 14.42 -8.24
N LEU A 87 -9.99 14.28 -7.55
CA LEU A 87 -8.69 14.50 -8.17
C LEU A 87 -8.37 13.35 -9.16
N PRO A 88 -7.70 13.65 -10.28
CA PRO A 88 -7.41 12.66 -11.27
C PRO A 88 -6.42 11.60 -10.76
N GLY A 89 -6.57 10.37 -11.23
CA GLY A 89 -5.71 9.23 -10.93
C GLY A 89 -6.38 7.91 -11.27
N TYR A 90 -5.56 6.86 -11.34
CA TYR A 90 -6.04 5.50 -11.56
C TYR A 90 -6.10 4.80 -10.20
N TYR A 91 -7.20 4.17 -9.81
CA TYR A 91 -7.52 3.59 -8.50
C TYR A 91 -7.43 4.53 -7.30
N ALA A 92 -6.39 5.33 -7.22
CA ALA A 92 -6.22 6.37 -6.20
C ALA A 92 -5.82 7.67 -6.90
N ASP A 93 -6.17 8.78 -6.29
CA ASP A 93 -5.71 10.09 -6.75
C ASP A 93 -4.17 10.18 -6.70
N LEU A 94 -3.62 11.02 -7.57
CA LEU A 94 -2.16 11.15 -7.71
C LEU A 94 -1.51 11.65 -6.41
N VAL A 95 -2.20 12.52 -5.64
CA VAL A 95 -1.69 13.03 -4.37
C VAL A 95 -1.57 11.90 -3.37
N THR A 96 -2.60 11.04 -3.23
CA THR A 96 -2.51 9.83 -2.40
C THR A 96 -1.38 8.91 -2.87
N SER A 97 -1.25 8.71 -4.17
CA SER A 97 -0.25 7.80 -4.75
C SER A 97 1.19 8.23 -4.44
N LEU A 98 1.45 9.53 -4.35
CA LEU A 98 2.77 10.08 -4.04
C LEU A 98 2.99 10.30 -2.54
N LEU A 99 1.95 10.74 -1.82
CA LEU A 99 2.07 11.07 -0.40
C LEU A 99 2.10 9.83 0.49
N LEU A 100 1.31 8.80 0.18
CA LEU A 100 1.24 7.58 0.98
C LEU A 100 2.60 6.89 1.17
N PRO A 101 3.43 6.67 0.13
CA PRO A 101 4.77 6.09 0.32
C PRO A 101 5.67 6.93 1.23
N VAL A 102 5.57 8.26 1.16
CA VAL A 102 6.32 9.19 2.03
C VAL A 102 5.88 9.05 3.48
N VAL A 103 4.57 9.00 3.73
CA VAL A 103 4.01 8.81 5.09
C VAL A 103 4.42 7.46 5.66
N VAL A 104 4.33 6.39 4.87
CA VAL A 104 4.76 5.04 5.29
C VAL A 104 6.24 5.04 5.65
N LEU A 105 7.09 5.66 4.82
CA LEU A 105 8.52 5.79 5.09
C LEU A 105 8.78 6.59 6.38
N ALA A 106 8.11 7.72 6.55
CA ALA A 106 8.23 8.56 7.74
C ALA A 106 7.80 7.81 9.02
N CYS A 107 6.71 7.07 8.98
CA CYS A 107 6.25 6.25 10.10
C CYS A 107 7.21 5.10 10.39
N ALA A 108 7.72 4.41 9.36
CA ALA A 108 8.62 3.29 9.53
C ALA A 108 9.96 3.68 10.17
N TYR A 109 10.47 4.87 9.85
CA TYR A 109 11.76 5.36 10.36
C TYR A 109 11.63 6.41 11.46
N GLY A 110 10.43 6.93 11.71
CA GLY A 110 10.16 7.97 12.71
C GLY A 110 10.15 7.45 14.14
N TRP A 111 9.94 6.16 14.34
CA TRP A 111 9.97 5.53 15.66
C TRP A 111 11.35 4.97 15.98
N LYS A 112 11.66 4.91 17.29
CA LYS A 112 12.89 4.27 17.79
C LYS A 112 12.97 2.85 17.23
N LYS A 113 14.16 2.48 16.72
CA LYS A 113 14.43 1.15 16.16
C LYS A 113 14.16 0.07 17.23
N HIS A 114 12.95 -0.47 17.23
CA HIS A 114 12.68 -1.72 17.92
C HIS A 114 13.14 -2.87 17.03
N ARG A 115 14.20 -3.56 17.39
CA ARG A 115 14.55 -4.82 16.76
C ARG A 115 13.46 -5.83 17.14
N LEU A 116 12.58 -6.11 16.20
CA LEU A 116 11.64 -7.21 16.35
C LEU A 116 12.45 -8.51 16.44
N LYS A 117 12.27 -9.24 17.54
CA LYS A 117 12.91 -10.56 17.74
C LYS A 117 12.41 -11.59 16.74
N ASN A 118 11.17 -11.43 16.28
CA ASN A 118 10.48 -12.30 15.34
C ASN A 118 9.98 -11.44 14.17
N ASP A 119 10.36 -11.83 12.96
CA ASP A 119 9.90 -11.15 11.74
C ASP A 119 8.68 -11.89 11.18
N LEU A 120 7.50 -11.40 11.51
CA LEU A 120 6.22 -11.94 11.04
C LEU A 120 5.78 -11.35 9.69
N SER A 121 6.55 -10.43 9.12
CA SER A 121 6.14 -9.66 7.93
C SER A 121 5.89 -10.57 6.73
N TYR A 122 6.70 -11.60 6.55
CA TYR A 122 6.54 -12.58 5.48
C TYR A 122 5.24 -13.38 5.63
N GLY A 123 4.94 -13.89 6.82
CA GLY A 123 3.69 -14.61 7.10
C GLY A 123 2.46 -13.71 6.90
N ILE A 124 2.50 -12.46 7.38
CA ILE A 124 1.43 -11.49 7.16
C ILE A 124 1.21 -11.28 5.66
N PHE A 125 2.28 -11.04 4.90
CA PHE A 125 2.21 -10.87 3.45
C PHE A 125 1.65 -12.09 2.74
N LEU A 126 2.01 -13.29 3.18
CA LEU A 126 1.57 -14.54 2.55
C LEU A 126 0.08 -14.85 2.80
N TYR A 127 -0.40 -14.66 4.03
CA TYR A 127 -1.72 -15.14 4.45
C TYR A 127 -2.85 -14.12 4.32
N HIS A 128 -2.57 -12.80 4.29
CA HIS A 128 -3.64 -11.81 4.23
C HIS A 128 -4.50 -11.93 2.96
N TRP A 129 -3.89 -12.18 1.80
CA TRP A 129 -4.61 -12.27 0.54
C TRP A 129 -5.50 -13.52 0.41
N PRO A 130 -5.03 -14.73 0.68
CA PRO A 130 -5.88 -15.92 0.73
C PRO A 130 -7.05 -15.77 1.70
N LEU A 131 -6.81 -15.21 2.89
CA LEU A 131 -7.87 -15.03 3.89
C LEU A 131 -8.92 -14.01 3.46
N ILE A 132 -8.55 -12.90 2.82
CA ILE A 132 -9.54 -11.93 2.33
C ILE A 132 -10.41 -12.56 1.24
N ASN A 133 -9.83 -13.36 0.35
CA ASN A 133 -10.60 -14.10 -0.65
C ASN A 133 -11.57 -15.10 0.00
N LEU A 134 -11.16 -15.77 1.06
CA LEU A 134 -12.02 -16.69 1.82
C LEU A 134 -13.19 -15.96 2.50
N VAL A 135 -12.96 -14.78 3.06
CA VAL A 135 -13.99 -13.91 3.65
C VAL A 135 -15.07 -13.56 2.61
N PHE A 136 -14.66 -13.21 1.38
CA PHE A 136 -15.60 -12.91 0.30
C PHE A 136 -16.26 -14.16 -0.26
N TYR A 137 -15.56 -15.27 -0.40
CA TYR A 137 -16.11 -16.54 -0.85
C TYR A 137 -17.25 -17.02 0.04
N TRP A 138 -17.11 -16.91 1.36
CA TRP A 138 -18.17 -17.28 2.33
C TRP A 138 -19.25 -16.21 2.53
N ASN A 139 -19.18 -15.11 1.77
CA ASN A 139 -20.09 -13.96 1.89
C ASN A 139 -20.21 -13.43 3.33
N LEU A 140 -19.13 -13.48 4.12
CA LEU A 140 -19.12 -13.02 5.51
C LEU A 140 -19.49 -11.53 5.66
N PRO A 141 -19.15 -10.60 4.74
CA PRO A 141 -19.56 -9.20 4.84
C PRO A 141 -21.08 -8.98 4.84
N LYS A 142 -21.85 -9.93 4.29
CA LYS A 142 -23.33 -9.90 4.35
C LYS A 142 -23.92 -10.51 5.62
N LYS A 143 -23.13 -11.34 6.31
CA LYS A 143 -23.57 -12.12 7.49
C LYS A 143 -23.15 -11.49 8.81
N MET A 144 -22.10 -10.68 8.80
CA MET A 144 -21.49 -10.11 10.00
C MET A 144 -21.31 -8.60 9.85
N HIS A 145 -21.40 -7.89 10.96
CA HIS A 145 -21.09 -6.47 11.01
C HIS A 145 -19.61 -6.24 10.67
N HIS A 146 -19.27 -5.10 10.03
CA HIS A 146 -17.93 -4.82 9.50
C HIS A 146 -16.83 -4.82 10.56
N ILE A 147 -17.12 -4.30 11.77
CA ILE A 147 -16.11 -4.20 12.85
C ILE A 147 -15.68 -5.58 13.35
N PRO A 148 -16.60 -6.47 13.83
CA PRO A 148 -16.19 -7.80 14.26
C PRO A 148 -15.60 -8.65 13.14
N LEU A 149 -16.06 -8.49 11.90
CA LEU A 149 -15.48 -9.17 10.75
C LEU A 149 -14.02 -8.73 10.52
N PHE A 150 -13.74 -7.43 10.59
CA PHE A 150 -12.38 -6.90 10.47
C PHE A 150 -11.47 -7.43 11.59
N LEU A 151 -11.94 -7.42 12.84
CA LEU A 151 -11.16 -7.94 13.97
C LEU A 151 -10.89 -9.45 13.83
N LEU A 152 -11.87 -10.22 13.39
CA LEU A 152 -11.73 -11.65 13.12
C LEU A 152 -10.70 -11.89 12.01
N TYR A 153 -10.79 -11.14 10.91
CA TYR A 153 -9.84 -11.22 9.81
C TYR A 153 -8.40 -10.92 10.26
N VAL A 154 -8.21 -9.82 11.03
CA VAL A 154 -6.89 -9.44 11.56
C VAL A 154 -6.35 -10.52 12.49
N ALA A 155 -7.17 -11.03 13.41
CA ALA A 155 -6.78 -12.11 14.32
C ALA A 155 -6.38 -13.39 13.57
N ALA A 156 -7.13 -13.76 12.54
CA ALA A 156 -6.87 -14.97 11.74
C ALA A 156 -5.54 -14.88 10.97
N PHE A 157 -5.26 -13.79 10.25
CA PHE A 157 -4.00 -13.71 9.53
C PHE A 157 -2.78 -13.56 10.46
N LEU A 158 -2.92 -12.88 11.60
CA LEU A 158 -1.86 -12.82 12.61
C LEU A 158 -1.59 -14.19 13.23
N ALA A 159 -2.62 -14.96 13.56
CA ALA A 159 -2.49 -16.31 14.07
C ALA A 159 -1.76 -17.23 13.07
N LEU A 160 -2.13 -17.17 11.79
CA LEU A 160 -1.46 -17.93 10.73
C LEU A 160 -0.01 -17.48 10.52
N ALA A 161 0.26 -16.18 10.55
CA ALA A 161 1.62 -15.65 10.44
C ALA A 161 2.49 -16.09 11.63
N CYS A 162 1.96 -16.06 12.85
CA CYS A 162 2.63 -16.60 14.04
C CYS A 162 2.88 -18.12 13.91
N ALA A 163 1.87 -18.89 13.51
CA ALA A 163 2.01 -20.32 13.32
C ALA A 163 3.09 -20.63 12.26
N SER A 164 3.08 -19.96 11.13
CA SER A 164 4.10 -20.09 10.09
C SER A 164 5.50 -19.78 10.60
N TRP A 165 5.65 -18.70 11.36
CA TRP A 165 6.94 -18.32 11.95
C TRP A 165 7.48 -19.40 12.88
N PHE A 166 6.68 -19.86 13.83
CA PHE A 166 7.12 -20.83 14.83
C PHE A 166 7.34 -22.24 14.27
N LEU A 167 6.50 -22.66 13.33
CA LEU A 167 6.55 -24.02 12.78
C LEU A 167 7.57 -24.16 11.64
N LEU A 168 7.68 -23.16 10.75
CA LEU A 168 8.46 -23.26 9.53
C LEU A 168 9.66 -22.32 9.49
N GLU A 169 9.43 -21.00 9.58
CA GLU A 169 10.44 -20.02 9.25
C GLU A 169 11.59 -20.00 10.25
N ARG A 170 11.30 -20.06 11.54
CA ARG A 170 12.30 -20.09 12.60
C ARG A 170 13.27 -21.27 12.46
N HIS A 171 12.79 -22.45 12.04
CA HIS A 171 13.60 -23.64 11.89
C HIS A 171 14.51 -23.56 10.64
N VAL A 172 13.97 -23.05 9.53
CA VAL A 172 14.73 -22.89 8.28
C VAL A 172 15.81 -21.81 8.43
N LEU A 173 15.50 -20.69 9.08
CA LEU A 173 16.45 -19.58 9.27
C LEU A 173 17.57 -19.93 10.27
N LYS A 174 17.30 -20.74 11.29
CA LYS A 174 18.34 -21.23 12.21
C LYS A 174 19.35 -22.17 11.53
N ARG A 175 18.94 -22.88 10.49
CA ARG A 175 19.80 -23.82 9.75
C ARG A 175 20.80 -23.11 8.82
N LYS A 176 20.57 -21.83 8.51
CA LYS A 176 21.42 -21.02 7.62
C LYS A 176 22.42 -20.11 8.36
N ARG A 177 22.42 -20.11 9.68
CA ARG A 177 23.43 -19.47 10.54
C ARG A 177 24.34 -20.52 11.16
#